data_b387c866daf27d60fe7466f48aaa5def
#
_entry.id   b387c866daf27d60fe7466f48aaa5def
#
_cell.length_a   1.000
_cell.length_b   1.000
_cell.length_c   1.000
_cell.angle_alpha   90.00
_cell.angle_beta   90.00
_cell.angle_gamma   90.00
#
_symmetry.space_group_name_H-M   'P 1'
#
loop_
_entity.id
_entity.type
_entity.pdbx_description
1 polymer ?
#
loop_
_entity_poly.entity_id
_entity_poly.type
_entity_poly.pdbx_seq_one_letter_code
_entity_poly.pdbx_strand_id
1 'polypeptide(L)'
;MSADTLLIVEDSFVQAKIIRKQFEVLTDFTILLASNLAEAEAQITAHKEELFAAVVDLNLPDAPNGEAVDLCRKHGCASIVLTASFDESLRQQFLEKRVADYFLKGSIDDIEPLTVSVQRLHTNRSVKALVVDDSGTQRHLVKNMLAAQCIAALEAADGIEALEVLAQHPDIRLVITDFEMPRMDGITLVHEIRGKYKINDMAVIGLSSAGSGPLTAKFLKYGANDFLTKPFEAEEFYWRVNQTLNILDVMQELRKYRSHAANR
;
A
#
# COMPACT_ATOMS: atom_id res chain seq x y z
N MET A 1 17.03 -14.35 -9.43
CA MET A 1 15.72 -13.86 -8.97
C MET A 1 15.81 -13.87 -7.46
N SER A 2 15.76 -12.72 -6.79
CA SER A 2 15.69 -12.72 -5.32
C SER A 2 14.37 -13.41 -4.94
N ALA A 3 14.44 -14.43 -4.11
CA ALA A 3 13.25 -15.10 -3.62
C ALA A 3 12.46 -14.08 -2.78
N ASP A 4 11.21 -13.85 -3.14
CA ASP A 4 10.33 -12.95 -2.39
C ASP A 4 9.96 -13.65 -1.08
N THR A 5 10.47 -13.16 0.02
CA THR A 5 10.40 -13.80 1.32
C THR A 5 9.38 -13.10 2.23
N LEU A 6 8.49 -13.87 2.83
CA LEU A 6 7.52 -13.43 3.83
C LEU A 6 7.89 -14.04 5.19
N LEU A 7 7.94 -13.22 6.23
CA LEU A 7 8.10 -13.67 7.61
C LEU A 7 6.75 -13.82 8.29
N ILE A 8 6.52 -14.93 8.97
CA ILE A 8 5.37 -15.12 9.88
C ILE A 8 5.91 -15.19 11.30
N VAL A 9 5.47 -14.28 12.15
CA VAL A 9 5.83 -14.21 13.58
C VAL A 9 4.59 -14.58 14.38
N GLU A 10 4.58 -15.81 14.91
CA GLU A 10 3.43 -16.41 15.61
C GLU A 10 3.92 -17.45 16.61
N ASP A 11 3.57 -17.30 17.87
CA ASP A 11 4.00 -18.20 18.97
C ASP A 11 3.25 -19.54 18.96
N SER A 12 2.02 -19.56 18.44
CA SER A 12 1.27 -20.80 18.27
C SER A 12 1.77 -21.59 17.07
N PHE A 13 2.50 -22.68 17.33
CA PHE A 13 2.98 -23.60 16.27
C PHE A 13 1.86 -24.05 15.33
N VAL A 14 0.65 -24.29 15.86
CA VAL A 14 -0.49 -24.74 15.04
C VAL A 14 -0.96 -23.63 14.10
N GLN A 15 -1.10 -22.40 14.60
CA GLN A 15 -1.53 -21.25 13.80
C GLN A 15 -0.46 -20.91 12.76
N ALA A 16 0.81 -20.82 13.13
CA ALA A 16 1.91 -20.58 12.21
C ALA A 16 1.93 -21.59 11.05
N LYS A 17 1.70 -22.86 11.35
CA LYS A 17 1.66 -23.92 10.34
C LYS A 17 0.45 -23.82 9.40
N ILE A 18 -0.72 -23.44 9.92
CA ILE A 18 -1.93 -23.22 9.10
C ILE A 18 -1.69 -22.03 8.14
N ILE A 19 -1.25 -20.89 8.66
CA ILE A 19 -0.97 -19.70 7.87
C ILE A 19 0.10 -20.02 6.80
N ARG A 20 1.21 -20.62 7.19
CA ARG A 20 2.27 -21.04 6.28
C ARG A 20 1.74 -21.90 5.12
N LYS A 21 0.98 -22.96 5.46
CA LYS A 21 0.42 -23.88 4.45
C LYS A 21 -0.47 -23.14 3.45
N GLN A 22 -1.26 -22.18 3.90
CA GLN A 22 -2.12 -21.40 3.02
C GLN A 22 -1.30 -20.55 2.04
N PHE A 23 -0.27 -19.86 2.53
CA PHE A 23 0.63 -19.10 1.65
C PHE A 23 1.37 -20.00 0.66
N GLU A 24 1.87 -21.16 1.07
CA GLU A 24 2.53 -22.14 0.19
C GLU A 24 1.60 -22.66 -0.93
N VAL A 25 0.29 -22.70 -0.70
CA VAL A 25 -0.70 -23.13 -1.71
C VAL A 25 -1.07 -22.00 -2.68
N LEU A 26 -1.16 -20.76 -2.18
CA LEU A 26 -1.70 -19.62 -2.93
C LEU A 26 -0.62 -18.71 -3.53
N THR A 27 0.65 -18.90 -3.16
CA THR A 27 1.75 -18.01 -3.57
C THR A 27 3.04 -18.80 -3.78
N ASP A 28 4.00 -18.19 -4.49
CA ASP A 28 5.35 -18.71 -4.67
C ASP A 28 6.35 -18.12 -3.67
N PHE A 29 5.88 -17.54 -2.56
CA PHE A 29 6.75 -16.91 -1.57
C PHE A 29 7.56 -17.92 -0.76
N THR A 30 8.79 -17.58 -0.45
CA THR A 30 9.55 -18.27 0.59
C THR A 30 9.04 -17.85 1.97
N ILE A 31 8.59 -18.80 2.78
CA ILE A 31 8.00 -18.51 4.09
C ILE A 31 9.00 -18.81 5.20
N LEU A 32 9.36 -17.78 5.97
CA LEU A 32 10.12 -17.89 7.20
C LEU A 32 9.17 -17.88 8.39
N LEU A 33 9.53 -18.59 9.45
CA LEU A 33 8.79 -18.62 10.71
C LEU A 33 9.66 -18.09 11.84
N ALA A 34 9.03 -17.38 12.78
CA ALA A 34 9.60 -17.00 14.06
C ALA A 34 8.52 -17.16 15.12
N SER A 35 8.87 -17.70 16.28
CA SER A 35 7.93 -17.96 17.39
C SER A 35 8.00 -16.88 18.49
N ASN A 36 8.94 -15.96 18.40
CA ASN A 36 9.20 -14.91 19.38
C ASN A 36 9.97 -13.75 18.74
N LEU A 37 10.12 -12.65 19.48
CA LEU A 37 10.80 -11.43 19.02
C LEU A 37 12.26 -11.68 18.65
N ALA A 38 12.99 -12.46 19.44
CA ALA A 38 14.41 -12.73 19.21
C ALA A 38 14.64 -13.50 17.89
N GLU A 39 13.80 -14.52 17.62
CA GLU A 39 13.83 -15.24 16.35
C GLU A 39 13.43 -14.33 15.17
N ALA A 40 12.43 -13.47 15.35
CA ALA A 40 12.03 -12.52 14.33
C ALA A 40 13.18 -11.56 13.97
N GLU A 41 13.92 -11.03 14.98
CA GLU A 41 15.08 -10.16 14.73
C GLU A 41 16.20 -10.90 13.99
N ALA A 42 16.47 -12.14 14.34
CA ALA A 42 17.45 -12.98 13.66
C ALA A 42 17.07 -13.20 12.17
N GLN A 43 15.79 -13.54 11.90
CA GLN A 43 15.30 -13.77 10.54
C GLN A 43 15.34 -12.48 9.71
N ILE A 44 14.87 -11.35 10.25
CA ILE A 44 14.88 -10.05 9.56
C ILE A 44 16.33 -9.63 9.24
N THR A 45 17.27 -9.85 10.16
CA THR A 45 18.66 -9.48 9.95
C THR A 45 19.34 -10.36 8.89
N ALA A 46 19.06 -11.67 8.92
CA ALA A 46 19.67 -12.62 7.99
C ALA A 46 19.12 -12.50 6.56
N HIS A 47 17.87 -12.11 6.39
CA HIS A 47 17.15 -12.08 5.10
C HIS A 47 16.72 -10.67 4.67
N LYS A 48 17.41 -9.63 5.14
CA LYS A 48 17.04 -8.22 4.95
C LYS A 48 16.74 -7.83 3.50
N GLU A 49 17.53 -8.33 2.54
CA GLU A 49 17.41 -7.98 1.13
C GLU A 49 16.28 -8.75 0.40
N GLU A 50 15.85 -9.87 0.97
CA GLU A 50 14.84 -10.76 0.37
C GLU A 50 13.45 -10.55 0.99
N LEU A 51 13.44 -10.09 2.25
CA LEU A 51 12.22 -9.93 3.04
C LEU A 51 11.44 -8.71 2.61
N PHE A 52 10.20 -8.90 2.15
CA PHE A 52 9.35 -7.78 1.73
C PHE A 52 8.28 -7.41 2.74
N ALA A 53 7.77 -8.37 3.52
CA ALA A 53 6.74 -8.13 4.53
C ALA A 53 6.79 -9.17 5.65
N ALA A 54 6.13 -8.86 6.76
CA ALA A 54 5.90 -9.77 7.87
C ALA A 54 4.41 -9.81 8.24
N VAL A 55 3.92 -11.01 8.54
CA VAL A 55 2.63 -11.23 9.23
C VAL A 55 2.96 -11.47 10.69
N VAL A 56 2.45 -10.63 11.58
CA VAL A 56 2.92 -10.54 12.96
C VAL A 56 1.76 -10.71 13.93
N ASP A 57 1.85 -11.69 14.82
CA ASP A 57 1.00 -11.72 16.01
C ASP A 57 1.30 -10.51 16.91
N LEU A 58 0.25 -9.79 17.30
CA LEU A 58 0.39 -8.65 18.19
C LEU A 58 0.86 -9.06 19.60
N ASN A 59 0.43 -10.23 20.07
CA ASN A 59 0.61 -10.69 21.47
C ASN A 59 1.61 -11.84 21.56
N LEU A 60 2.88 -11.56 21.31
CA LEU A 60 3.95 -12.53 21.56
C LEU A 60 4.28 -12.61 23.06
N PRO A 61 4.67 -13.79 23.58
CA PRO A 61 5.00 -13.96 25.00
C PRO A 61 6.14 -13.07 25.51
N ASP A 62 7.10 -12.74 24.64
CA ASP A 62 8.27 -11.88 24.92
C ASP A 62 8.10 -10.45 24.40
N ALA A 63 6.98 -10.15 23.71
CA ALA A 63 6.71 -8.86 23.07
C ALA A 63 5.19 -8.57 23.01
N PRO A 64 4.52 -8.39 24.18
CA PRO A 64 3.05 -8.33 24.25
C PRO A 64 2.44 -6.99 23.80
N ASN A 65 3.24 -5.96 23.50
CA ASN A 65 2.75 -4.62 23.11
C ASN A 65 3.05 -4.29 21.63
N GLY A 66 3.24 -5.31 20.80
CA GLY A 66 3.52 -5.14 19.38
C GLY A 66 4.94 -4.65 19.08
N GLU A 67 5.92 -4.99 19.93
CA GLU A 67 7.34 -4.68 19.71
C GLU A 67 7.86 -5.33 18.43
N ALA A 68 7.28 -6.46 18.00
CA ALA A 68 7.63 -7.10 16.73
C ALA A 68 7.24 -6.23 15.52
N VAL A 69 6.17 -5.45 15.60
CA VAL A 69 5.80 -4.45 14.58
C VAL A 69 6.83 -3.32 14.53
N ASP A 70 7.28 -2.83 15.70
CA ASP A 70 8.32 -1.80 15.76
C ASP A 70 9.65 -2.31 15.20
N LEU A 71 9.97 -3.58 15.44
CA LEU A 71 11.14 -4.24 14.85
C LEU A 71 11.05 -4.26 13.32
N CYS A 72 9.92 -4.71 12.75
CA CYS A 72 9.69 -4.69 11.30
C CYS A 72 9.87 -3.27 10.74
N ARG A 73 9.25 -2.27 11.36
CA ARG A 73 9.36 -0.86 10.94
C ARG A 73 10.80 -0.34 10.97
N LYS A 74 11.56 -0.65 12.02
CA LYS A 74 12.97 -0.28 12.17
C LYS A 74 13.83 -0.80 11.01
N HIS A 75 13.50 -1.96 10.48
CA HIS A 75 14.21 -2.61 9.37
C HIS A 75 13.59 -2.32 7.98
N GLY A 76 12.54 -1.48 7.90
CA GLY A 76 11.88 -1.14 6.63
C GLY A 76 11.04 -2.27 6.05
N CYS A 77 10.67 -3.27 6.88
CA CYS A 77 9.79 -4.37 6.51
C CYS A 77 8.34 -3.98 6.79
N ALA A 78 7.46 -4.05 5.80
CA ALA A 78 6.04 -3.82 6.00
C ALA A 78 5.43 -4.90 6.89
N SER A 79 4.49 -4.53 7.77
CA SER A 79 3.86 -5.47 8.69
C SER A 79 2.35 -5.50 8.53
N ILE A 80 1.78 -6.71 8.53
CA ILE A 80 0.35 -6.97 8.68
C ILE A 80 0.16 -7.63 10.04
N VAL A 81 -0.76 -7.11 10.84
CA VAL A 81 -0.98 -7.59 12.20
C VAL A 81 -2.10 -8.61 12.27
N LEU A 82 -1.87 -9.70 13.00
CA LEU A 82 -2.91 -10.61 13.46
C LEU A 82 -3.20 -10.34 14.94
N THR A 83 -4.48 -10.17 15.31
CA THR A 83 -4.88 -9.90 16.68
C THR A 83 -6.13 -10.69 17.06
N ALA A 84 -6.23 -11.14 18.31
CA ALA A 84 -7.41 -11.83 18.83
C ALA A 84 -8.57 -10.88 19.14
N SER A 85 -8.30 -9.59 19.34
CA SER A 85 -9.29 -8.56 19.65
C SER A 85 -8.96 -7.28 18.93
N PHE A 86 -9.97 -6.43 18.75
CA PHE A 86 -9.81 -5.12 18.13
C PHE A 86 -10.66 -4.11 18.87
N ASP A 87 -10.02 -3.03 19.29
CA ASP A 87 -10.66 -1.87 19.88
C ASP A 87 -10.03 -0.58 19.35
N GLU A 88 -10.59 0.56 19.69
CA GLU A 88 -10.12 1.86 19.22
C GLU A 88 -8.69 2.20 19.70
N SER A 89 -8.28 1.70 20.87
CA SER A 89 -6.92 1.88 21.38
C SER A 89 -5.88 1.14 20.52
N LEU A 90 -6.18 -0.10 20.14
CA LEU A 90 -5.34 -0.88 19.24
C LEU A 90 -5.30 -0.27 17.83
N ARG A 91 -6.42 0.24 17.34
CA ARG A 91 -6.48 0.95 16.06
C ARG A 91 -5.52 2.12 16.04
N GLN A 92 -5.52 2.96 17.09
CA GLN A 92 -4.60 4.08 17.23
C GLN A 92 -3.13 3.62 17.23
N GLN A 93 -2.80 2.56 17.96
CA GLN A 93 -1.45 1.99 17.97
C GLN A 93 -1.02 1.52 16.57
N PHE A 94 -1.92 0.89 15.79
CA PHE A 94 -1.61 0.45 14.42
C PHE A 94 -1.31 1.63 13.50
N LEU A 95 -2.05 2.72 13.63
CA LEU A 95 -1.80 3.95 12.88
C LEU A 95 -0.42 4.56 13.24
N GLU A 96 -0.10 4.66 14.52
CA GLU A 96 1.19 5.17 15.01
C GLU A 96 2.36 4.29 14.56
N LYS A 97 2.19 2.97 14.59
CA LYS A 97 3.18 1.98 14.17
C LYS A 97 3.27 1.83 12.64
N ARG A 98 2.36 2.47 11.88
CA ARG A 98 2.28 2.41 10.40
C ARG A 98 2.12 0.98 9.89
N VAL A 99 1.24 0.22 10.51
CA VAL A 99 0.86 -1.11 10.07
C VAL A 99 0.20 -1.02 8.68
N ALA A 100 0.56 -1.93 7.78
CA ALA A 100 0.02 -1.93 6.43
C ALA A 100 -1.45 -2.39 6.40
N ASP A 101 -1.79 -3.37 7.25
CA ASP A 101 -3.13 -3.91 7.40
C ASP A 101 -3.23 -4.70 8.71
N TYR A 102 -4.44 -5.05 9.14
CA TYR A 102 -4.65 -5.90 10.32
C TYR A 102 -5.86 -6.82 10.14
N PHE A 103 -5.78 -8.01 10.73
CA PHE A 103 -6.83 -9.03 10.66
C PHE A 103 -7.12 -9.60 12.05
N LEU A 104 -8.41 -9.88 12.31
CA LEU A 104 -8.82 -10.58 13.52
C LEU A 104 -8.52 -12.09 13.39
N LYS A 105 -7.91 -12.67 14.43
CA LYS A 105 -7.76 -14.12 14.56
C LYS A 105 -9.15 -14.73 14.87
N GLY A 106 -9.85 -15.22 13.88
CA GLY A 106 -11.21 -15.73 14.10
C GLY A 106 -11.46 -17.09 13.48
N SER A 107 -11.41 -17.18 12.19
CA SER A 107 -11.68 -18.42 11.45
C SER A 107 -10.62 -18.69 10.40
N ILE A 108 -10.57 -19.94 9.93
CA ILE A 108 -9.75 -20.32 8.76
C ILE A 108 -10.17 -19.51 7.52
N ASP A 109 -11.40 -19.01 7.48
CA ASP A 109 -11.96 -18.21 6.39
C ASP A 109 -11.32 -16.81 6.27
N ASP A 110 -10.65 -16.31 7.33
CA ASP A 110 -9.98 -15.00 7.32
C ASP A 110 -8.56 -15.03 6.69
N ILE A 111 -8.04 -16.21 6.34
CA ILE A 111 -6.68 -16.34 5.79
C ILE A 111 -6.64 -15.93 4.30
N GLU A 112 -7.71 -16.13 3.54
CA GLU A 112 -7.75 -15.73 2.13
C GLU A 112 -7.63 -14.20 1.99
N PRO A 113 -8.39 -13.35 2.71
CA PRO A 113 -8.20 -11.90 2.73
C PRO A 113 -6.79 -11.47 3.14
N LEU A 114 -6.20 -12.13 4.14
CA LEU A 114 -4.81 -11.90 4.55
C LEU A 114 -3.84 -12.16 3.40
N THR A 115 -4.01 -13.28 2.67
CA THR A 115 -3.16 -13.63 1.53
C THR A 115 -3.28 -12.58 0.42
N VAL A 116 -4.49 -12.12 0.12
CA VAL A 116 -4.74 -11.04 -0.86
C VAL A 116 -4.03 -9.75 -0.45
N SER A 117 -4.09 -9.37 0.83
CA SER A 117 -3.40 -8.17 1.34
C SER A 117 -1.88 -8.30 1.22
N VAL A 118 -1.29 -9.45 1.57
CA VAL A 118 0.15 -9.70 1.41
C VAL A 118 0.56 -9.67 -0.07
N GLN A 119 -0.20 -10.30 -0.97
CA GLN A 119 0.06 -10.25 -2.41
C GLN A 119 -0.03 -8.82 -2.95
N ARG A 120 -0.94 -8.00 -2.43
CA ARG A 120 -1.03 -6.59 -2.81
C ARG A 120 0.21 -5.82 -2.38
N LEU A 121 0.70 -5.99 -1.16
CA LEU A 121 1.97 -5.39 -0.70
C LEU A 121 3.15 -5.79 -1.58
N HIS A 122 3.23 -7.07 -1.95
CA HIS A 122 4.26 -7.56 -2.86
C HIS A 122 4.20 -6.87 -4.23
N THR A 123 3.03 -6.78 -4.85
CA THR A 123 2.83 -6.12 -6.15
C THR A 123 3.10 -4.63 -6.08
N ASN A 124 2.76 -3.97 -4.97
CA ASN A 124 2.99 -2.55 -4.72
C ASN A 124 4.48 -2.15 -4.78
N ARG A 125 5.41 -3.05 -4.51
CA ARG A 125 6.87 -2.81 -4.63
C ARG A 125 7.30 -2.40 -6.03
N SER A 126 6.53 -2.77 -7.04
CA SER A 126 6.77 -2.38 -8.44
C SER A 126 6.08 -1.06 -8.82
N VAL A 127 5.29 -0.48 -7.92
CA VAL A 127 4.55 0.76 -8.17
C VAL A 127 5.39 1.95 -7.71
N LYS A 128 5.52 2.93 -8.60
CA LYS A 128 6.04 4.26 -8.26
C LYS A 128 4.90 5.26 -8.29
N ALA A 129 4.81 6.07 -7.23
CA ALA A 129 3.81 7.13 -7.09
C ALA A 129 4.43 8.53 -7.14
N LEU A 130 3.62 9.53 -7.44
CA LEU A 130 3.93 10.95 -7.27
C LEU A 130 2.91 11.58 -6.32
N VAL A 131 3.38 12.23 -5.27
CA VAL A 131 2.55 12.99 -4.32
C VAL A 131 2.70 14.47 -4.61
N VAL A 132 1.58 15.15 -4.89
CA VAL A 132 1.54 16.55 -5.27
C VAL A 132 0.66 17.33 -4.29
N ASP A 133 1.26 18.21 -3.51
CA ASP A 133 0.58 19.05 -2.50
C ASP A 133 1.52 20.22 -2.18
N ASP A 134 1.04 21.42 -1.97
CA ASP A 134 1.90 22.57 -1.64
C ASP A 134 2.43 22.53 -0.21
N SER A 135 1.73 21.79 0.69
CA SER A 135 2.16 21.56 2.06
C SER A 135 3.18 20.42 2.16
N GLY A 136 4.43 20.74 2.51
CA GLY A 136 5.46 19.73 2.77
C GLY A 136 5.09 18.72 3.85
N THR A 137 4.30 19.13 4.86
CA THR A 137 3.80 18.25 5.92
C THR A 137 2.81 17.22 5.34
N GLN A 138 1.90 17.66 4.48
CA GLN A 138 0.94 16.77 3.83
C GLN A 138 1.65 15.78 2.87
N ARG A 139 2.58 16.26 2.07
CA ARG A 139 3.40 15.37 1.21
C ARG A 139 4.08 14.29 2.04
N HIS A 140 4.73 14.69 3.15
CA HIS A 140 5.40 13.73 4.03
C HIS A 140 4.43 12.71 4.66
N LEU A 141 3.24 13.14 5.07
CA LEU A 141 2.20 12.25 5.59
C LEU A 141 1.79 11.21 4.54
N VAL A 142 1.37 11.64 3.36
CA VAL A 142 0.92 10.75 2.28
C VAL A 142 2.04 9.82 1.83
N LYS A 143 3.27 10.31 1.73
CA LYS A 143 4.43 9.49 1.39
C LYS A 143 4.70 8.38 2.42
N ASN A 144 4.56 8.69 3.72
CA ASN A 144 4.69 7.69 4.76
C ASN A 144 3.58 6.63 4.70
N MET A 145 2.36 7.02 4.36
CA MET A 145 1.25 6.09 4.17
C MET A 145 1.49 5.18 2.94
N LEU A 146 2.00 5.72 1.84
CA LEU A 146 2.39 4.93 0.67
C LEU A 146 3.54 3.97 0.99
N ALA A 147 4.52 4.39 1.76
CA ALA A 147 5.63 3.55 2.19
C ALA A 147 5.16 2.37 3.05
N ALA A 148 4.16 2.55 3.93
CA ALA A 148 3.54 1.46 4.67
C ALA A 148 2.88 0.42 3.74
N GLN A 149 2.43 0.84 2.56
CA GLN A 149 1.88 -0.02 1.50
C GLN A 149 2.95 -0.52 0.50
N CYS A 150 4.23 -0.41 0.82
CA CYS A 150 5.36 -0.79 -0.05
C CYS A 150 5.43 0.00 -1.38
N ILE A 151 4.82 1.19 -1.47
CA ILE A 151 4.82 2.03 -2.67
C ILE A 151 5.90 3.11 -2.54
N ALA A 152 6.86 3.15 -3.47
CA ALA A 152 7.84 4.22 -3.56
C ALA A 152 7.20 5.50 -4.10
N ALA A 153 7.47 6.67 -3.48
CA ALA A 153 6.86 7.93 -3.88
C ALA A 153 7.87 9.06 -4.07
N LEU A 154 7.72 9.76 -5.19
CA LEU A 154 8.32 11.06 -5.46
C LEU A 154 7.38 12.18 -5.00
N GLU A 155 7.87 13.40 -4.95
CA GLU A 155 7.13 14.58 -4.47
C GLU A 155 7.18 15.71 -5.50
N ALA A 156 6.13 16.53 -5.53
CA ALA A 156 6.08 17.81 -6.22
C ALA A 156 5.24 18.79 -5.39
N ALA A 157 5.60 20.08 -5.42
CA ALA A 157 4.91 21.11 -4.65
C ALA A 157 3.70 21.72 -5.37
N ASP A 158 3.54 21.49 -6.65
CA ASP A 158 2.40 21.95 -7.46
C ASP A 158 2.32 21.20 -8.80
N GLY A 159 1.28 21.50 -9.58
CA GLY A 159 1.03 20.80 -10.84
C GLY A 159 2.09 21.03 -11.93
N ILE A 160 2.82 22.16 -11.94
CA ILE A 160 3.89 22.41 -12.92
C ILE A 160 5.08 21.49 -12.61
N GLU A 161 5.54 21.48 -11.37
CA GLU A 161 6.61 20.58 -10.92
C GLU A 161 6.23 19.11 -11.12
N ALA A 162 4.96 18.77 -10.86
CA ALA A 162 4.44 17.42 -11.09
C ALA A 162 4.58 16.99 -12.56
N LEU A 163 4.28 17.84 -13.53
CA LEU A 163 4.45 17.53 -14.95
C LEU A 163 5.93 17.36 -15.34
N GLU A 164 6.85 18.09 -14.72
CA GLU A 164 8.29 17.94 -14.91
C GLU A 164 8.78 16.60 -14.37
N VAL A 165 8.35 16.22 -13.16
CA VAL A 165 8.66 14.91 -12.55
C VAL A 165 8.11 13.78 -13.39
N LEU A 166 6.86 13.86 -13.86
CA LEU A 166 6.25 12.85 -14.73
C LEU A 166 7.00 12.70 -16.08
N ALA A 167 7.56 13.77 -16.62
CA ALA A 167 8.36 13.71 -17.84
C ALA A 167 9.69 12.98 -17.63
N GLN A 168 10.30 13.09 -16.43
CA GLN A 168 11.55 12.44 -16.07
C GLN A 168 11.37 11.00 -15.59
N HIS A 169 10.19 10.65 -15.08
CA HIS A 169 9.86 9.35 -14.49
C HIS A 169 8.61 8.73 -15.16
N PRO A 170 8.73 8.20 -16.39
CA PRO A 170 7.60 7.61 -17.13
C PRO A 170 7.10 6.29 -16.52
N ASP A 171 7.79 5.75 -15.52
CA ASP A 171 7.45 4.57 -14.74
C ASP A 171 6.49 4.86 -13.56
N ILE A 172 6.12 6.13 -13.34
CA ILE A 172 5.09 6.49 -12.35
C ILE A 172 3.73 5.98 -12.82
N ARG A 173 3.06 5.25 -11.93
CA ARG A 173 1.75 4.63 -12.21
C ARG A 173 0.61 5.22 -11.39
N LEU A 174 0.90 5.95 -10.32
CA LEU A 174 -0.07 6.56 -9.41
C LEU A 174 0.32 8.02 -9.15
N VAL A 175 -0.65 8.92 -9.28
CA VAL A 175 -0.53 10.32 -8.85
C VAL A 175 -1.55 10.58 -7.76
N ILE A 176 -1.11 11.12 -6.63
CA ILE A 176 -1.99 11.61 -5.56
C ILE A 176 -1.81 13.11 -5.50
N THR A 177 -2.86 13.87 -5.79
CA THR A 177 -2.77 15.32 -5.91
C THR A 177 -3.76 16.04 -5.02
N ASP A 178 -3.28 17.08 -4.32
CA ASP A 178 -4.19 18.05 -3.71
C ASP A 178 -4.96 18.81 -4.79
N PHE A 179 -6.09 19.37 -4.37
CA PHE A 179 -6.91 20.22 -5.23
C PHE A 179 -6.37 21.65 -5.30
N GLU A 180 -6.13 22.27 -4.13
CA GLU A 180 -5.74 23.67 -4.03
C GLU A 180 -4.21 23.81 -3.95
N MET A 181 -3.61 24.19 -5.08
CA MET A 181 -2.17 24.39 -5.17
C MET A 181 -1.86 25.67 -5.96
N PRO A 182 -0.73 26.34 -5.67
CA PRO A 182 -0.29 27.49 -6.44
C PRO A 182 0.09 27.09 -7.86
N ARG A 183 0.14 28.07 -8.76
CA ARG A 183 0.55 27.96 -10.17
C ARG A 183 -0.34 27.06 -11.02
N MET A 184 -0.58 25.82 -10.62
CA MET A 184 -1.45 24.88 -11.32
C MET A 184 -2.20 24.03 -10.28
N ASP A 185 -3.53 24.12 -10.29
CA ASP A 185 -4.41 23.35 -9.41
C ASP A 185 -4.50 21.87 -9.81
N GLY A 186 -5.03 21.03 -8.88
CA GLY A 186 -5.13 19.58 -9.11
C GLY A 186 -6.03 19.19 -10.27
N ILE A 187 -7.10 19.94 -10.57
CA ILE A 187 -7.99 19.64 -11.72
C ILE A 187 -7.27 19.91 -13.03
N THR A 188 -6.58 21.02 -13.13
CA THR A 188 -5.77 21.36 -14.30
C THR A 188 -4.68 20.32 -14.52
N LEU A 189 -4.01 19.89 -13.42
CA LEU A 189 -3.03 18.81 -13.47
C LEU A 189 -3.63 17.50 -14.00
N VAL A 190 -4.81 17.09 -13.51
CA VAL A 190 -5.50 15.88 -14.00
C VAL A 190 -5.79 16.01 -15.51
N HIS A 191 -6.27 17.15 -15.96
CA HIS A 191 -6.54 17.39 -17.37
C HIS A 191 -5.27 17.23 -18.24
N GLU A 192 -4.16 17.83 -17.81
CA GLU A 192 -2.86 17.72 -18.51
C GLU A 192 -2.34 16.26 -18.53
N ILE A 193 -2.47 15.56 -17.41
CA ILE A 193 -2.13 14.12 -17.32
C ILE A 193 -2.97 13.33 -18.35
N ARG A 194 -4.27 13.56 -18.43
CA ARG A 194 -5.17 12.83 -19.34
C ARG A 194 -4.95 13.18 -20.82
N GLY A 195 -4.34 14.30 -21.11
CA GLY A 195 -3.85 14.61 -22.45
C GLY A 195 -2.70 13.70 -22.93
N LYS A 196 -1.97 13.08 -21.99
CA LYS A 196 -0.80 12.23 -22.29
C LYS A 196 -1.01 10.76 -21.92
N TYR A 197 -1.69 10.48 -20.80
CA TYR A 197 -1.86 9.14 -20.23
C TYR A 197 -3.34 8.78 -20.13
N LYS A 198 -3.69 7.61 -20.63
CA LYS A 198 -5.06 7.10 -20.48
C LYS A 198 -5.34 6.76 -19.00
N ILE A 199 -6.62 6.78 -18.63
CA ILE A 199 -7.08 6.46 -17.27
C ILE A 199 -6.62 5.08 -16.76
N ASN A 200 -6.39 4.14 -17.67
CA ASN A 200 -5.92 2.79 -17.37
C ASN A 200 -4.40 2.60 -17.53
N ASP A 201 -3.64 3.68 -17.75
CA ASP A 201 -2.18 3.62 -17.82
C ASP A 201 -1.54 4.26 -16.59
N MET A 202 -2.19 5.32 -16.08
CA MET A 202 -1.79 6.04 -14.87
C MET A 202 -3.02 6.37 -14.04
N ALA A 203 -3.04 5.93 -12.80
CA ALA A 203 -4.07 6.27 -11.84
C ALA A 203 -3.86 7.68 -11.27
N VAL A 204 -4.95 8.41 -11.03
CA VAL A 204 -4.92 9.70 -10.32
C VAL A 204 -5.98 9.70 -9.23
N ILE A 205 -5.58 9.99 -8.00
CA ILE A 205 -6.46 10.17 -6.83
C ILE A 205 -6.37 11.62 -6.38
N GLY A 206 -7.51 12.31 -6.32
CA GLY A 206 -7.60 13.67 -5.81
C GLY A 206 -7.74 13.71 -4.29
N LEU A 207 -7.11 14.67 -3.64
CA LEU A 207 -7.33 15.01 -2.22
C LEU A 207 -7.91 16.42 -2.13
N SER A 208 -8.83 16.69 -1.20
CA SER A 208 -9.33 18.05 -0.98
C SER A 208 -9.85 18.25 0.45
N SER A 209 -9.60 19.44 0.99
CA SER A 209 -10.12 19.87 2.29
C SER A 209 -11.61 20.23 2.27
N ALA A 210 -12.17 20.53 1.12
CA ALA A 210 -13.56 20.94 0.98
C ALA A 210 -14.41 19.75 0.54
N GLY A 211 -15.16 19.16 1.47
CA GLY A 211 -16.14 18.10 1.23
C GLY A 211 -17.37 18.54 0.42
N SER A 212 -17.18 19.26 -0.70
CA SER A 212 -18.29 19.64 -1.56
C SER A 212 -18.48 18.60 -2.66
N GLY A 213 -19.64 17.96 -2.70
CA GLY A 213 -20.04 17.05 -3.79
C GLY A 213 -19.76 17.57 -5.18
N PRO A 214 -19.95 18.89 -5.49
CA PRO A 214 -19.58 19.47 -6.76
C PRO A 214 -18.10 19.33 -7.12
N LEU A 215 -17.19 19.44 -6.16
CA LEU A 215 -15.74 19.35 -6.39
C LEU A 215 -15.32 17.91 -6.70
N THR A 216 -15.79 16.95 -5.92
CA THR A 216 -15.60 15.52 -6.19
C THR A 216 -16.06 15.15 -7.60
N ALA A 217 -17.28 15.56 -7.97
CA ALA A 217 -17.83 15.31 -9.29
C ALA A 217 -16.96 15.94 -10.41
N LYS A 218 -16.38 17.11 -10.15
CA LYS A 218 -15.49 17.78 -11.09
C LYS A 218 -14.19 17.00 -11.30
N PHE A 219 -13.53 16.56 -10.22
CA PHE A 219 -12.33 15.72 -10.32
C PHE A 219 -12.55 14.45 -11.17
N LEU A 220 -13.61 13.71 -10.87
CA LEU A 220 -13.96 12.49 -11.60
C LEU A 220 -14.29 12.76 -13.08
N LYS A 221 -15.02 13.86 -13.38
CA LYS A 221 -15.32 14.27 -14.76
C LYS A 221 -14.09 14.63 -15.56
N TYR A 222 -13.05 15.17 -14.94
CA TYR A 222 -11.77 15.49 -15.60
C TYR A 222 -10.85 14.28 -15.72
N GLY A 223 -11.26 13.11 -15.19
CA GLY A 223 -10.59 11.84 -15.40
C GLY A 223 -9.76 11.36 -14.24
N ALA A 224 -9.95 11.87 -13.02
CA ALA A 224 -9.42 11.20 -11.83
C ALA A 224 -10.06 9.82 -11.66
N ASN A 225 -9.31 8.88 -11.13
CA ASN A 225 -9.79 7.53 -10.86
C ASN A 225 -10.61 7.49 -9.56
N ASP A 226 -10.21 8.28 -8.57
CA ASP A 226 -10.86 8.36 -7.27
C ASP A 226 -10.58 9.70 -6.58
N PHE A 227 -11.18 9.88 -5.41
CA PHE A 227 -11.12 11.11 -4.65
C PHE A 227 -11.27 10.84 -3.14
N LEU A 228 -10.51 11.55 -2.31
CA LEU A 228 -10.58 11.51 -0.86
C LEU A 228 -10.78 12.90 -0.27
N THR A 229 -11.63 13.00 0.77
CA THR A 229 -11.85 14.25 1.51
C THR A 229 -10.96 14.28 2.75
N LYS A 230 -10.18 15.36 2.92
CA LYS A 230 -9.38 15.63 4.12
C LYS A 230 -10.30 16.15 5.26
N PRO A 231 -10.14 15.71 6.51
CA PRO A 231 -9.25 14.66 6.94
C PRO A 231 -9.77 13.27 6.55
N PHE A 232 -8.87 12.32 6.25
CA PHE A 232 -9.19 10.93 5.95
C PHE A 232 -8.39 10.00 6.87
N GLU A 233 -8.95 8.84 7.12
CA GLU A 233 -8.30 7.79 7.88
C GLU A 233 -7.33 6.99 7.02
N ALA A 234 -6.30 6.41 7.64
CA ALA A 234 -5.28 5.64 6.92
C ALA A 234 -5.87 4.43 6.20
N GLU A 235 -6.81 3.73 6.86
CA GLU A 235 -7.48 2.56 6.28
C GLU A 235 -8.27 2.93 5.04
N GLU A 236 -9.00 4.05 5.04
CA GLU A 236 -9.70 4.53 3.85
C GLU A 236 -8.71 4.84 2.72
N PHE A 237 -7.60 5.52 3.04
CA PHE A 237 -6.56 5.83 2.09
C PHE A 237 -5.94 4.56 1.48
N TYR A 238 -5.54 3.58 2.31
CA TYR A 238 -4.97 2.32 1.86
C TYR A 238 -5.94 1.55 0.96
N TRP A 239 -7.19 1.46 1.38
CA TRP A 239 -8.20 0.76 0.59
C TRP A 239 -8.39 1.40 -0.80
N ARG A 240 -8.51 2.72 -0.88
CA ARG A 240 -8.70 3.43 -2.16
C ARG A 240 -7.50 3.31 -3.08
N VAL A 241 -6.30 3.47 -2.54
CA VAL A 241 -5.06 3.29 -3.30
C VAL A 241 -4.98 1.87 -3.87
N ASN A 242 -5.18 0.85 -3.03
CA ASN A 242 -5.08 -0.54 -3.45
C ASN A 242 -6.19 -0.92 -4.45
N GLN A 243 -7.43 -0.48 -4.24
CA GLN A 243 -8.52 -0.69 -5.19
C GLN A 243 -8.23 -0.06 -6.56
N THR A 244 -7.78 1.19 -6.57
CA THR A 244 -7.44 1.90 -7.80
C THR A 244 -6.32 1.16 -8.56
N LEU A 245 -5.29 0.71 -7.87
CA LEU A 245 -4.19 -0.03 -8.46
C LEU A 245 -4.61 -1.43 -8.95
N ASN A 246 -5.50 -2.13 -8.22
CA ASN A 246 -6.04 -3.43 -8.66
C ASN A 246 -6.80 -3.30 -9.99
N ILE A 247 -7.65 -2.27 -10.12
CA ILE A 247 -8.37 -2.02 -11.37
C ILE A 247 -7.37 -1.74 -12.50
N LEU A 248 -6.32 -0.96 -12.24
CA LEU A 248 -5.28 -0.66 -13.21
C LEU A 248 -4.55 -1.94 -13.68
N ASP A 249 -4.18 -2.82 -12.75
CA ASP A 249 -3.51 -4.08 -13.04
C ASP A 249 -4.38 -5.00 -13.90
N VAL A 250 -5.64 -5.22 -13.52
CA VAL A 250 -6.60 -6.03 -14.28
C VAL A 250 -6.80 -5.48 -15.71
N MET A 251 -6.91 -4.16 -15.87
CA MET A 251 -7.05 -3.55 -17.18
C MET A 251 -5.81 -3.70 -18.05
N GLN A 252 -4.61 -3.67 -17.46
CA GLN A 252 -3.35 -3.91 -18.19
C GLN A 252 -3.23 -5.37 -18.62
N GLU A 253 -3.60 -6.32 -17.78
CA GLU A 253 -3.63 -7.75 -18.13
C GLU A 253 -4.61 -8.02 -19.27
N LEU A 254 -5.82 -7.49 -19.20
CA LEU A 254 -6.82 -7.64 -20.26
C LEU A 254 -6.32 -7.09 -21.62
N ARG A 255 -5.56 -6.00 -21.60
CA ARG A 255 -4.94 -5.46 -22.83
C ARG A 255 -3.90 -6.40 -23.40
N LYS A 256 -3.03 -6.99 -22.56
CA LYS A 256 -2.03 -7.97 -22.99
C LYS A 256 -2.71 -9.19 -23.65
N TYR A 257 -3.77 -9.72 -23.06
CA TYR A 257 -4.53 -10.84 -23.63
C TYR A 257 -5.13 -10.48 -25.00
N ARG A 258 -5.75 -9.30 -25.14
CA ARG A 258 -6.33 -8.84 -26.41
C ARG A 258 -5.28 -8.66 -27.51
N SER A 259 -4.12 -8.11 -27.19
CA SER A 259 -3.04 -7.95 -28.16
C SER A 259 -2.47 -9.27 -28.66
N HIS A 260 -2.34 -10.29 -27.77
CA HIS A 260 -1.91 -11.63 -28.16
C HIS A 260 -2.97 -12.38 -29.00
N ALA A 261 -4.26 -12.15 -28.72
CA ALA A 261 -5.36 -12.75 -29.50
C ALA A 261 -5.50 -12.14 -30.90
N ALA A 262 -5.19 -10.85 -31.06
CA ALA A 262 -5.24 -10.15 -32.36
C ALA A 262 -4.06 -10.48 -33.29
N ASN A 263 -2.96 -11.05 -32.76
CA ASN A 263 -1.76 -11.44 -33.49
C ASN A 263 -1.74 -12.94 -33.89
N ARG A 264 -2.83 -13.65 -33.62
CA ARG A 264 -3.08 -15.05 -34.07
C ARG A 264 -4.14 -15.08 -35.16
#